data_66c7d0c2ef1f2695c7fba4c607154ade
#
_entry.id   66c7d0c2ef1f2695c7fba4c607154ade
#
_cell.length_a   1.000
_cell.length_b   1.000
_cell.length_c   1.000
_cell.angle_alpha   90.00
_cell.angle_beta   90.00
_cell.angle_gamma   90.00
#
_symmetry.space_group_name_H-M   'P 1'
#
loop_
_entity.id
_entity.type
_entity.pdbx_description
1 polymer ?
#
loop_
_entity_poly.entity_id
_entity_poly.type
_entity_poly.pdbx_seq_one_letter_code
_entity_poly.pdbx_strand_id
1 'polypeptide(L)'
;MKSMIRVRMGAEDAHYGGNLVDGAHMLHLFGDVATELLIRQDGDEGLFCAYDNVEFLAPVYSGDFIEAVGEIVKVGNTSRRMVFEAYKVISPRPDISNSACEVLENPVLVCRASGTCVVPKDKQRKFE
;
A
#
# COMPACT_ATOMS: atom_id res chain seq x y z
N MET A 1 11.53 6.97 -8.13
CA MET A 1 11.79 6.44 -6.78
C MET A 1 10.61 5.57 -6.37
N LYS A 2 10.90 4.37 -5.91
CA LYS A 2 9.90 3.36 -5.53
C LYS A 2 10.14 2.89 -4.11
N SER A 3 9.06 2.44 -3.46
CA SER A 3 9.11 1.82 -2.13
C SER A 3 8.10 0.69 -2.06
N MET A 4 8.30 -0.23 -1.13
CA MET A 4 7.44 -1.40 -0.97
C MET A 4 7.40 -1.83 0.50
N ILE A 5 6.19 -2.22 0.94
CA ILE A 5 5.96 -2.84 2.25
C ILE A 5 5.32 -4.19 2.00
N ARG A 6 5.80 -5.23 2.69
CA ARG A 6 5.14 -6.53 2.70
C ARG A 6 4.62 -6.79 4.10
N VAL A 7 3.35 -7.17 4.20
CA VAL A 7 2.71 -7.40 5.49
C VAL A 7 1.73 -8.56 5.39
N ARG A 8 1.61 -9.33 6.47
CA ARG A 8 0.60 -10.37 6.58
C ARG A 8 -0.66 -9.79 7.22
N MET A 9 -1.83 -10.04 6.63
CA MET A 9 -3.11 -9.65 7.21
C MET A 9 -3.41 -10.54 8.42
N GLY A 10 -3.60 -9.93 9.59
CA GLY A 10 -3.99 -10.63 10.79
C GLY A 10 -5.52 -10.77 10.88
N ALA A 11 -5.97 -11.56 11.87
CA ALA A 11 -7.40 -11.70 12.13
C ALA A 11 -8.05 -10.37 12.51
N GLU A 12 -7.31 -9.50 13.19
CA GLU A 12 -7.76 -8.17 13.60
C GLU A 12 -7.97 -7.21 12.43
N ASP A 13 -7.37 -7.52 11.27
CA ASP A 13 -7.53 -6.70 10.05
C ASP A 13 -8.81 -7.05 9.29
N ALA A 14 -9.42 -8.20 9.59
CA ALA A 14 -10.66 -8.64 8.96
C ALA A 14 -11.85 -7.94 9.61
N HIS A 15 -12.22 -6.79 9.06
CA HIS A 15 -13.29 -5.95 9.58
C HIS A 15 -14.68 -6.51 9.27
N TYR A 16 -14.82 -7.24 8.17
CA TYR A 16 -16.08 -7.80 7.71
C TYR A 16 -16.18 -9.30 7.99
N GLY A 17 -17.40 -9.84 7.88
CA GLY A 17 -17.63 -11.28 8.02
C GLY A 17 -16.86 -12.10 6.99
N GLY A 18 -16.67 -13.41 7.28
CA GLY A 18 -15.94 -14.31 6.38
C GLY A 18 -14.45 -14.03 6.30
N ASN A 19 -13.87 -13.40 7.32
CA ASN A 19 -12.45 -13.04 7.39
C ASN A 19 -12.03 -12.04 6.30
N LEU A 20 -12.99 -11.26 5.78
CA LEU A 20 -12.73 -10.27 4.73
C LEU A 20 -12.12 -9.00 5.31
N VAL A 21 -10.97 -8.62 4.77
CA VAL A 21 -10.29 -7.37 5.11
C VAL A 21 -10.91 -6.23 4.30
N ASP A 22 -11.22 -5.11 4.95
CA ASP A 22 -11.81 -3.96 4.27
C ASP A 22 -10.81 -3.29 3.34
N GLY A 23 -11.33 -2.70 2.25
CA GLY A 23 -10.49 -2.02 1.26
C GLY A 23 -9.72 -0.83 1.84
N ALA A 24 -10.29 -0.15 2.85
CA ALA A 24 -9.62 0.98 3.49
C ALA A 24 -8.26 0.59 4.10
N HIS A 25 -8.08 -0.68 4.47
CA HIS A 25 -6.81 -1.16 4.99
C HIS A 25 -5.69 -1.06 3.95
N MET A 26 -6.03 -1.27 2.66
CA MET A 26 -5.05 -1.10 1.58
C MET A 26 -4.60 0.36 1.47
N LEU A 27 -5.50 1.31 1.67
CA LEU A 27 -5.16 2.73 1.67
C LEU A 27 -4.27 3.09 2.86
N HIS A 28 -4.44 2.42 4.00
CA HIS A 28 -3.54 2.57 5.14
C HIS A 28 -2.11 2.15 4.77
N LEU A 29 -1.96 1.02 4.09
CA LEU A 29 -0.66 0.55 3.62
C LEU A 29 -0.04 1.54 2.61
N PHE A 30 -0.84 2.08 1.70
CA PHE A 30 -0.38 3.08 0.75
C PHE A 30 0.09 4.36 1.46
N GLY A 31 -0.57 4.73 2.56
CA GLY A 31 -0.13 5.85 3.40
C GLY A 31 1.28 5.64 3.95
N ASP A 32 1.58 4.44 4.43
CA ASP A 32 2.92 4.13 4.93
C ASP A 32 3.96 4.12 3.81
N VAL A 33 3.62 3.58 2.65
CA VAL A 33 4.50 3.60 1.48
C VAL A 33 4.77 5.05 1.04
N ALA A 34 3.72 5.88 0.99
CA ALA A 34 3.83 7.29 0.64
C ALA A 34 4.74 8.03 1.62
N THR A 35 4.58 7.77 2.91
CA THR A 35 5.39 8.40 3.96
C THR A 35 6.87 8.04 3.79
N GLU A 36 7.18 6.78 3.53
CA GLU A 36 8.56 6.38 3.27
C GLU A 36 9.14 7.08 2.05
N LEU A 37 8.36 7.18 0.96
CA LEU A 37 8.78 7.88 -0.25
C LEU A 37 9.07 9.36 0.04
N LEU A 38 8.21 10.02 0.82
CA LEU A 38 8.40 11.42 1.19
C LEU A 38 9.67 11.62 2.03
N ILE A 39 9.90 10.72 3.00
CA ILE A 39 11.09 10.78 3.84
C ILE A 39 12.35 10.61 2.98
N ARG A 40 12.34 9.68 2.04
CA ARG A 40 13.50 9.45 1.16
C ARG A 40 13.71 10.60 0.19
N GLN A 41 12.64 11.23 -0.29
CA GLN A 41 12.71 12.36 -1.23
C GLN A 41 13.11 13.66 -0.54
N ASP A 42 12.49 13.97 0.60
CA ASP A 42 12.57 15.30 1.22
C ASP A 42 13.04 15.29 2.67
N GLY A 43 13.23 14.13 3.28
CA GLY A 43 13.62 14.04 4.69
C GLY A 43 12.52 14.46 5.66
N ASP A 44 11.27 14.45 5.22
CA ASP A 44 10.11 14.85 6.01
C ASP A 44 8.93 13.96 5.64
N GLU A 45 8.12 13.58 6.62
CA GLU A 45 7.00 12.68 6.36
C GLU A 45 5.87 13.34 5.56
N GLY A 46 5.84 14.67 5.49
CA GLY A 46 4.86 15.41 4.73
C GLY A 46 3.41 15.09 5.09
N LEU A 47 2.51 15.29 4.14
CA LEU A 47 1.08 15.03 4.30
C LEU A 47 0.52 14.42 3.02
N PHE A 48 -0.36 13.44 3.17
CA PHE A 48 -1.13 12.91 2.04
C PHE A 48 -2.37 13.80 1.87
N CYS A 49 -2.46 14.50 0.74
CA CYS A 49 -3.53 15.49 0.54
C CYS A 49 -4.80 14.87 -0.04
N ALA A 50 -4.67 14.04 -1.07
CA ALA A 50 -5.85 13.51 -1.75
C ALA A 50 -5.49 12.28 -2.60
N TYR A 51 -6.41 11.31 -2.63
CA TYR A 51 -6.46 10.31 -3.69
C TYR A 51 -7.35 10.85 -4.80
N ASP A 52 -6.96 10.68 -6.06
CA ASP A 52 -7.80 11.02 -7.20
C ASP A 52 -8.35 9.78 -7.90
N ASN A 53 -7.82 8.60 -7.58
CA ASN A 53 -8.34 7.34 -8.07
C ASN A 53 -8.06 6.23 -7.06
N VAL A 54 -9.07 5.40 -6.80
CA VAL A 54 -8.95 4.20 -5.98
C VAL A 54 -9.79 3.12 -6.61
N GLU A 55 -9.18 1.97 -6.91
CA GLU A 55 -9.88 0.82 -7.48
C GLU A 55 -9.64 -0.40 -6.59
N PHE A 56 -10.72 -1.01 -6.11
CA PHE A 56 -10.68 -2.27 -5.38
C PHE A 56 -10.97 -3.40 -6.37
N LEU A 57 -9.98 -4.24 -6.65
CA LEU A 57 -10.00 -5.15 -7.77
C LEU A 57 -10.17 -6.61 -7.40
N ALA A 58 -9.81 -6.98 -6.17
CA ALA A 58 -9.96 -8.36 -5.68
C ALA A 58 -10.03 -8.36 -4.16
N PRO A 59 -10.71 -9.36 -3.55
CA PRO A 59 -10.84 -9.43 -2.10
C PRO A 59 -9.54 -9.83 -1.42
N VAL A 60 -9.36 -9.35 -0.18
CA VAL A 60 -8.25 -9.68 0.70
C VAL A 60 -8.81 -10.31 1.97
N TYR A 61 -8.19 -11.39 2.44
CA TYR A 61 -8.63 -12.11 3.63
C TYR A 61 -7.52 -12.16 4.67
N SER A 62 -7.92 -12.38 5.94
CA SER A 62 -6.93 -12.61 6.99
C SER A 62 -6.04 -13.79 6.60
N GLY A 63 -4.74 -13.67 6.88
CA GLY A 63 -3.74 -14.66 6.47
C GLY A 63 -3.09 -14.39 5.13
N ASP A 64 -3.67 -13.55 4.28
CA ASP A 64 -3.04 -13.14 3.01
C ASP A 64 -1.80 -12.29 3.27
N PHE A 65 -0.75 -12.53 2.48
CA PHE A 65 0.42 -11.64 2.46
C PHE A 65 0.24 -10.64 1.32
N ILE A 66 0.37 -9.37 1.66
CA ILE A 66 0.17 -8.26 0.73
C ILE A 66 1.47 -7.50 0.56
N GLU A 67 1.84 -7.24 -0.70
CA GLU A 67 2.90 -6.30 -1.06
C GLU A 67 2.27 -5.03 -1.59
N ALA A 68 2.46 -3.93 -0.86
CA ALA A 68 2.02 -2.61 -1.29
C ALA A 68 3.24 -1.87 -1.84
N VAL A 69 3.16 -1.46 -3.10
CA VAL A 69 4.24 -0.74 -3.78
C VAL A 69 3.76 0.64 -4.17
N GLY A 70 4.67 1.60 -4.17
CA GLY A 70 4.38 2.96 -4.60
C GLY A 70 5.55 3.58 -5.33
N GLU A 71 5.25 4.61 -6.10
CA GLU A 71 6.24 5.32 -6.89
C GLU A 71 5.89 6.79 -6.95
N ILE A 72 6.90 7.66 -6.77
CA ILE A 72 6.75 9.09 -7.08
C ILE A 72 6.90 9.23 -8.59
N VAL A 73 5.85 9.74 -9.24
CA VAL A 73 5.83 9.90 -10.70
C VAL A 73 6.00 11.33 -11.14
N LYS A 74 5.82 12.30 -10.24
CA LYS A 74 6.04 13.72 -10.55
C LYS A 74 6.37 14.48 -9.27
N VAL A 75 7.39 15.32 -9.34
CA VAL A 75 7.80 16.22 -8.26
C VAL A 75 7.51 17.65 -8.69
N GLY A 76 6.57 18.31 -7.99
CA GLY A 76 6.27 19.73 -8.18
C GLY A 76 7.02 20.57 -7.15
N ASN A 77 6.61 21.82 -7.00
CA ASN A 77 7.23 22.72 -6.02
C ASN A 77 7.07 22.21 -4.58
N THR A 78 5.85 21.85 -4.19
CA THR A 78 5.55 21.22 -2.90
C THR A 78 4.87 19.88 -3.05
N SER A 79 4.33 19.56 -4.23
CA SER A 79 3.56 18.35 -4.47
C SER A 79 4.44 17.18 -4.91
N ARG A 80 4.03 15.99 -4.47
CA ARG A 80 4.63 14.72 -4.88
C ARG A 80 3.51 13.83 -5.35
N ARG A 81 3.40 13.63 -6.66
CA ARG A 81 2.36 12.76 -7.22
C ARG A 81 2.84 11.32 -7.17
N MET A 82 1.96 10.45 -6.70
CA MET A 82 2.28 9.04 -6.49
C MET A 82 1.26 8.12 -7.10
N VAL A 83 1.71 6.93 -7.50
CA VAL A 83 0.86 5.81 -7.90
C VAL A 83 1.17 4.61 -7.02
N PHE A 84 0.14 3.78 -6.74
CA PHE A 84 0.24 2.67 -5.80
C PHE A 84 -0.44 1.43 -6.37
N GLU A 85 0.12 0.27 -6.05
CA GLU A 85 -0.49 -1.03 -6.31
C GLU A 85 -0.27 -1.96 -5.11
N ALA A 86 -1.29 -2.75 -4.77
CA ALA A 86 -1.19 -3.77 -3.74
C ALA A 86 -1.45 -5.13 -4.36
N TYR A 87 -0.57 -6.10 -4.07
CA TYR A 87 -0.63 -7.45 -4.61
C TYR A 87 -0.75 -8.47 -3.49
N LYS A 88 -1.63 -9.44 -3.68
CA LYS A 88 -1.64 -10.65 -2.85
C LYS A 88 -0.59 -11.60 -3.42
N VAL A 89 0.36 -12.01 -2.59
CA VAL A 89 1.49 -12.85 -3.02
C VAL A 89 1.48 -14.23 -2.37
N ILE A 90 0.86 -14.38 -1.20
CA ILE A 90 0.69 -15.65 -0.50
C ILE A 90 -0.74 -15.69 0.03
N SER A 91 -1.39 -16.83 -0.04
CA SER A 91 -2.77 -16.99 0.37
C SER A 91 -2.97 -18.28 1.16
N PRO A 92 -3.81 -18.29 2.21
CA PRO A 92 -4.19 -19.52 2.89
C PRO A 92 -4.90 -20.49 1.95
N ARG A 93 -4.72 -21.78 2.23
CA ARG A 93 -5.40 -22.88 1.52
C ARG A 93 -6.14 -23.75 2.53
N PRO A 94 -7.27 -23.24 3.09
CA PRO A 94 -8.05 -23.99 4.09
C PRO A 94 -8.68 -25.25 3.52
N ASP A 95 -8.82 -25.36 2.21
CA ASP A 95 -9.27 -26.57 1.52
C ASP A 95 -8.28 -27.74 1.68
N ILE A 96 -6.99 -27.43 1.90
CA ILE A 96 -5.96 -28.47 2.12
C ILE A 96 -5.85 -28.81 3.60
N SER A 97 -5.68 -27.79 4.46
CA SER A 97 -5.63 -27.95 5.91
C SER A 97 -5.74 -26.58 6.59
N ASN A 98 -5.90 -26.57 7.93
CA ASN A 98 -6.04 -25.32 8.69
C ASN A 98 -4.80 -24.43 8.62
N SER A 99 -3.64 -24.97 8.34
CA SER A 99 -2.37 -24.23 8.32
C SER A 99 -1.71 -24.19 6.95
N ALA A 100 -2.35 -24.74 5.91
CA ALA A 100 -1.78 -24.74 4.57
C ALA A 100 -1.86 -23.35 3.96
N CYS A 101 -0.79 -22.96 3.26
CA CYS A 101 -0.69 -21.70 2.53
C CYS A 101 -0.01 -21.95 1.20
N GLU A 102 -0.18 -21.03 0.27
CA GLU A 102 0.38 -21.17 -1.08
C GLU A 102 1.04 -19.87 -1.49
N VAL A 103 2.28 -19.95 -2.00
CA VAL A 103 2.92 -18.85 -2.70
C VAL A 103 2.31 -18.78 -4.09
N LEU A 104 1.69 -17.66 -4.43
CA LEU A 104 1.02 -17.51 -5.73
C LEU A 104 2.05 -17.36 -6.83
N GLU A 105 1.96 -18.19 -7.85
CA GLU A 105 2.84 -18.09 -9.02
C GLU A 105 2.65 -16.73 -9.71
N ASN A 106 1.41 -16.28 -9.81
CA ASN A 106 1.06 -14.97 -10.35
C ASN A 106 0.38 -14.15 -9.26
N PRO A 107 1.08 -13.18 -8.66
CA PRO A 107 0.46 -12.29 -7.68
C PRO A 107 -0.82 -11.65 -8.21
N VAL A 108 -1.79 -11.45 -7.32
CA VAL A 108 -3.09 -10.90 -7.66
C VAL A 108 -3.12 -9.42 -7.30
N LEU A 109 -3.36 -8.55 -8.28
CA LEU A 109 -3.55 -7.13 -8.03
C LEU A 109 -4.89 -6.94 -7.30
N VAL A 110 -4.84 -6.50 -6.05
CA VAL A 110 -6.04 -6.37 -5.20
C VAL A 110 -6.53 -4.94 -5.10
N CYS A 111 -5.64 -3.96 -5.23
CA CYS A 111 -6.01 -2.55 -5.15
C CYS A 111 -5.01 -1.71 -5.94
N ARG A 112 -5.50 -0.65 -6.57
CA ARG A 112 -4.68 0.32 -7.28
C ARG A 112 -5.18 1.72 -6.96
N ALA A 113 -4.26 2.65 -6.76
CA ALA A 113 -4.62 4.02 -6.41
C ALA A 113 -3.60 5.02 -6.95
N SER A 114 -4.02 6.26 -7.03
CA SER A 114 -3.12 7.39 -7.29
C SER A 114 -3.53 8.56 -6.43
N GLY A 115 -2.56 9.42 -6.10
CA GLY A 115 -2.82 10.55 -5.24
C GLY A 115 -1.68 11.54 -5.20
N THR A 116 -1.87 12.58 -4.40
CA THR A 116 -0.91 13.67 -4.26
C THR A 116 -0.60 13.90 -2.79
N CYS A 117 0.70 13.91 -2.49
CA CYS A 117 1.22 14.31 -1.19
C CYS A 117 1.89 15.67 -1.30
N VAL A 118 2.09 16.35 -0.18
CA VAL A 118 2.80 17.63 -0.15
C VAL A 118 3.84 17.63 0.96
N VAL A 119 4.96 18.31 0.70
CA VAL A 119 5.94 18.69 1.70
C VAL A 119 6.11 20.20 1.61
N PRO A 120 5.73 20.97 2.66
CA PRO A 120 5.91 22.41 2.64
C PRO A 120 7.36 22.79 2.34
N LYS A 121 7.54 23.92 1.67
CA LYS A 121 8.85 24.34 1.17
C LYS A 121 9.90 24.45 2.29
N ASP A 122 9.50 24.94 3.45
CA ASP A 122 10.39 25.11 4.60
C ASP A 122 10.77 23.79 5.29
N LYS A 123 10.08 22.69 4.96
CA LYS A 123 10.36 21.35 5.52
C LYS A 123 11.13 20.46 4.56
N GLN A 124 11.30 20.88 3.32
CA GLN A 124 12.07 20.13 2.34
C GLN A 124 13.56 20.19 2.67
N ARG A 125 14.21 19.04 2.67
CA ARG A 125 15.65 18.92 2.84
C ARG A 125 16.26 18.33 1.57
N LYS A 126 17.48 18.74 1.27
CA LYS A 126 18.23 18.16 0.15
C LYS A 126 19.20 17.12 0.69
N PHE A 127 19.27 16.00 0.01
CA PHE A 127 20.25 14.95 0.29
C PHE A 127 21.25 14.91 -0.87
N GLU A 128 22.54 14.85 -0.52
CA GLU A 128 23.61 14.73 -1.48
C GLU A 128 24.08 13.27 -1.63
#